data_59a3cc35f3b30f4f9b307563d75de03d
#
_entry.id   59a3cc35f3b30f4f9b307563d75de03d
#
_cell.length_a   1.000
_cell.length_b   1.000
_cell.length_c   1.000
_cell.angle_alpha   90.00
_cell.angle_beta   90.00
_cell.angle_gamma   90.00
#
_symmetry.space_group_name_H-M   'P 1'
#
loop_
_entity.id
_entity.type
_entity.pdbx_description
1 polymer ?
#
loop_
_entity_poly.entity_id
_entity_poly.type
_entity_poly.pdbx_seq_one_letter_code
_entity_poly.pdbx_strand_id
1 'polypeptide(L)'
;MFAGVRAIAVAAAMVSVSCAAVAQVVPPSDQPGRERERFERPAVPLAQPGGPAIAVPGVEAPPGAKETKLILRRVKIVGSTVYADSQFADLYADLIGRTVTLQAIYDLAGRITAKYGADGYVLSRALVPPQQLDPNGAVVTLQVVEGYIEKVEWPPQLSSYVDFFSDYAARITAERPANIRTIERYLLLAGDLPGLKFKNSIKPHPTKVGAAILVVEVTVKPVDLFGRVDNRGTNARGPNQFMTSTTANNWLHIHDALTVTYAGAFKTQQLTYWGATYRQVLTSEGLTAFVNASYGFGRPGTAELELLEYRTKSQYLETGLSYPVIRARERNLNISGLWFWSDDRSSFFDLPDTPPSTLDKMRGFRVRVDADAADPSGGINQLYFVLSHGFQGFGSTQNGNELASRAFGRVDFTKTELTLSRMQPLGGGVSVLGAAYWQHAITPLLVSEQCGYGGRVFGRAFDPSAFVGDTCVELLGELRLDIPHEFKWVSQIQLYGYADHGWLHNIAPVPGTLRNVDAASLGAGLRLGWLNSLSVDLSFAQAVQGYGLTGTQPVPGQVVAANPIRRFFFIITGKL
;
A
#
# COMPACT_ATOMS: atom_id res chain seq x y z
N MET A 1 -34.60 -0.76 60.05
CA MET A 1 -34.49 -0.05 58.75
C MET A 1 -33.05 0.39 58.40
N PHE A 2 -32.14 0.51 59.36
CA PHE A 2 -30.73 0.94 59.13
C PHE A 2 -29.76 -0.17 58.75
N ALA A 3 -30.09 -1.46 58.93
CA ALA A 3 -29.21 -2.57 58.58
C ALA A 3 -29.25 -2.92 57.07
N GLY A 4 -30.39 -2.69 56.41
CA GLY A 4 -30.54 -3.01 54.97
C GLY A 4 -29.81 -2.02 54.05
N VAL A 5 -29.72 -0.73 54.45
CA VAL A 5 -29.03 0.28 53.65
C VAL A 5 -27.51 0.12 53.65
N ARG A 6 -26.93 -0.39 54.78
CA ARG A 6 -25.48 -0.70 54.82
C ARG A 6 -25.10 -1.94 53.98
N ALA A 7 -25.98 -2.94 53.92
CA ALA A 7 -25.73 -4.13 53.08
C ALA A 7 -25.77 -3.81 51.58
N ILE A 8 -26.69 -2.93 51.16
CA ILE A 8 -26.80 -2.48 49.75
C ILE A 8 -25.60 -1.60 49.36
N ALA A 9 -25.15 -0.68 50.28
CA ALA A 9 -23.96 0.15 50.01
C ALA A 9 -22.66 -0.67 49.96
N VAL A 10 -22.52 -1.71 50.79
CA VAL A 10 -21.36 -2.60 50.74
C VAL A 10 -21.40 -3.52 49.50
N ALA A 11 -22.57 -3.98 49.09
CA ALA A 11 -22.74 -4.72 47.85
C ALA A 11 -22.46 -3.86 46.61
N ALA A 12 -22.92 -2.59 46.57
CA ALA A 12 -22.62 -1.64 45.50
C ALA A 12 -21.13 -1.27 45.47
N ALA A 13 -20.47 -1.10 46.61
CA ALA A 13 -19.04 -0.85 46.70
C ALA A 13 -18.22 -2.09 46.26
N MET A 14 -18.62 -3.30 46.60
CA MET A 14 -17.97 -4.52 46.11
C MET A 14 -18.18 -4.75 44.62
N VAL A 15 -19.34 -4.38 44.06
CA VAL A 15 -19.59 -4.46 42.60
C VAL A 15 -18.76 -3.42 41.85
N SER A 16 -18.61 -2.19 42.38
CA SER A 16 -17.78 -1.15 41.75
C SER A 16 -16.28 -1.46 41.80
N VAL A 17 -15.79 -2.06 42.87
CA VAL A 17 -14.38 -2.53 42.97
C VAL A 17 -14.17 -3.76 42.04
N SER A 18 -15.16 -4.63 41.90
CA SER A 18 -15.10 -5.77 40.98
C SER A 18 -15.08 -5.35 39.51
N CYS A 19 -15.87 -4.33 39.11
CA CYS A 19 -15.88 -3.83 37.74
C CYS A 19 -14.54 -3.19 37.33
N ALA A 20 -13.89 -2.44 38.23
CA ALA A 20 -12.57 -1.89 37.94
C ALA A 20 -11.47 -2.98 37.84
N ALA A 21 -11.58 -4.05 38.62
CA ALA A 21 -10.65 -5.20 38.53
C ALA A 21 -10.91 -6.06 37.28
N VAL A 22 -12.15 -6.16 36.82
CA VAL A 22 -12.53 -6.96 35.65
C VAL A 22 -12.18 -6.26 34.33
N ALA A 23 -12.16 -4.91 34.27
CA ALA A 23 -11.68 -4.18 33.10
C ALA A 23 -10.20 -4.47 32.78
N GLN A 24 -9.42 -4.96 33.73
CA GLN A 24 -8.03 -5.39 33.55
C GLN A 24 -7.87 -6.82 33.00
N VAL A 25 -8.95 -7.60 32.93
CA VAL A 25 -8.92 -9.03 32.51
C VAL A 25 -9.05 -9.21 31.00
N VAL A 26 -9.52 -8.19 30.28
CA VAL A 26 -9.71 -8.27 28.83
C VAL A 26 -8.42 -7.94 28.10
N PRO A 27 -7.80 -8.90 27.38
CA PRO A 27 -6.60 -8.62 26.59
C PRO A 27 -6.84 -7.48 25.59
N PRO A 28 -5.82 -6.64 25.30
CA PRO A 28 -5.95 -5.57 24.30
C PRO A 28 -6.43 -6.06 22.95
N SER A 29 -6.02 -7.28 22.56
CA SER A 29 -6.49 -7.98 21.36
C SER A 29 -8.00 -8.15 21.28
N ASP A 30 -8.69 -8.22 22.40
CA ASP A 30 -10.11 -8.55 22.48
C ASP A 30 -10.98 -7.34 22.83
N GLN A 31 -10.38 -6.15 22.89
CA GLN A 31 -11.09 -4.90 23.06
C GLN A 31 -11.74 -4.43 21.74
N PRO A 32 -12.85 -3.66 21.79
CA PRO A 32 -13.52 -3.13 20.60
C PRO A 32 -12.63 -2.14 19.84
N GLY A 33 -12.89 -1.98 18.53
CA GLY A 33 -12.15 -1.08 17.65
C GLY A 33 -10.91 -1.68 16.99
N ARG A 34 -10.45 -2.87 17.46
CA ARG A 34 -9.29 -3.58 16.91
C ARG A 34 -9.62 -4.54 15.77
N GLU A 35 -10.90 -4.81 15.52
CA GLU A 35 -11.35 -5.75 14.49
C GLU A 35 -10.96 -5.29 13.08
N ARG A 36 -10.96 -3.96 12.83
CA ARG A 36 -10.61 -3.38 11.55
C ARG A 36 -9.20 -3.75 11.12
N GLU A 37 -8.20 -3.60 11.99
CA GLU A 37 -6.79 -3.91 11.71
C GLU A 37 -6.60 -5.38 11.28
N ARG A 38 -7.40 -6.31 11.81
CA ARG A 38 -7.33 -7.75 11.48
C ARG A 38 -7.74 -8.04 10.04
N PHE A 39 -8.68 -7.24 9.50
CA PHE A 39 -9.29 -7.48 8.20
C PHE A 39 -8.88 -6.48 7.12
N GLU A 40 -8.13 -5.44 7.46
CA GLU A 40 -7.48 -4.56 6.47
C GLU A 40 -6.48 -5.34 5.63
N ARG A 41 -6.41 -4.98 4.35
CA ARG A 41 -5.42 -5.55 3.43
C ARG A 41 -4.23 -4.61 3.35
N PRO A 42 -3.00 -5.14 3.42
CA PRO A 42 -1.82 -4.33 3.16
C PRO A 42 -1.89 -3.70 1.77
N ALA A 43 -1.44 -2.45 1.66
CA ALA A 43 -1.28 -1.79 0.38
C ALA A 43 -0.23 -2.53 -0.47
N VAL A 44 -0.56 -2.75 -1.74
CA VAL A 44 0.37 -3.33 -2.71
C VAL A 44 1.06 -2.18 -3.45
N PRO A 45 2.40 -2.18 -3.58
CA PRO A 45 3.09 -1.14 -4.32
C PRO A 45 2.63 -1.10 -5.77
N LEU A 46 2.46 0.08 -6.31
CA LEU A 46 2.14 0.33 -7.72
C LEU A 46 3.41 0.45 -8.55
N ALA A 47 4.54 0.84 -7.93
CA ALA A 47 5.82 0.99 -8.59
C ALA A 47 6.35 -0.33 -9.13
N GLN A 48 6.85 -0.29 -10.34
CA GLN A 48 7.45 -1.42 -11.05
C GLN A 48 8.85 -1.03 -11.51
N PRO A 49 9.89 -1.84 -11.26
CA PRO A 49 11.22 -1.59 -11.77
C PRO A 49 11.28 -1.74 -13.30
N GLY A 50 12.15 -0.96 -13.94
CA GLY A 50 12.38 -0.97 -15.38
C GLY A 50 11.55 0.07 -16.12
N GLY A 51 12.25 0.89 -16.92
CA GLY A 51 11.66 1.91 -17.80
C GLY A 51 10.75 1.29 -18.87
N PRO A 52 10.03 2.13 -19.63
CA PRO A 52 9.18 1.67 -20.72
C PRO A 52 10.01 0.95 -21.76
N ALA A 53 9.66 -0.28 -22.07
CA ALA A 53 10.33 -1.08 -23.08
C ALA A 53 9.90 -0.65 -24.52
N ILE A 54 10.03 0.64 -24.84
CA ILE A 54 9.87 1.12 -26.21
C ILE A 54 11.25 1.13 -26.85
N ALA A 55 11.59 0.06 -27.51
CA ALA A 55 12.77 0.00 -28.36
C ALA A 55 12.47 0.72 -29.67
N VAL A 56 13.08 1.89 -29.87
CA VAL A 56 13.12 2.50 -31.20
C VAL A 56 14.26 1.84 -31.98
N PRO A 57 14.00 1.18 -33.14
CA PRO A 57 15.06 0.60 -33.94
C PRO A 57 16.09 1.68 -34.29
N GLY A 58 17.38 1.39 -34.03
CA GLY A 58 18.47 2.26 -34.45
C GLY A 58 18.51 2.39 -35.97
N VAL A 59 19.04 3.50 -36.45
CA VAL A 59 19.30 3.67 -37.89
C VAL A 59 20.57 2.89 -38.21
N GLU A 60 20.42 1.78 -38.96
CA GLU A 60 21.55 1.00 -39.42
C GLU A 60 22.36 1.76 -40.48
N ALA A 61 23.67 1.71 -40.36
CA ALA A 61 24.57 2.26 -41.38
C ALA A 61 24.54 1.39 -42.64
N PRO A 62 24.62 1.99 -43.84
CA PRO A 62 24.65 1.22 -45.09
C PRO A 62 25.92 0.36 -45.18
N PRO A 63 25.89 -0.72 -45.99
CA PRO A 63 27.07 -1.50 -46.28
C PRO A 63 28.21 -0.61 -46.80
N GLY A 64 29.45 -0.83 -46.34
CA GLY A 64 30.62 -0.01 -46.71
C GLY A 64 30.80 1.28 -45.89
N ALA A 65 29.96 1.54 -44.86
CA ALA A 65 30.07 2.73 -44.02
C ALA A 65 31.37 2.76 -43.18
N LYS A 66 31.95 1.64 -42.86
CA LYS A 66 33.21 1.52 -42.10
C LYS A 66 34.43 1.84 -42.96
N GLU A 67 34.35 1.59 -44.25
CA GLU A 67 35.39 1.80 -45.24
C GLU A 67 35.39 3.24 -45.78
N THR A 68 34.21 3.89 -45.82
CA THR A 68 34.06 5.25 -46.32
C THR A 68 34.57 6.25 -45.29
N LYS A 69 35.67 6.95 -45.63
CA LYS A 69 36.34 7.97 -44.76
C LYS A 69 36.10 9.37 -45.29
N LEU A 70 35.96 10.34 -44.35
CA LEU A 70 35.83 11.75 -44.64
C LEU A 70 36.48 12.57 -43.51
N ILE A 71 36.91 13.82 -43.81
CA ILE A 71 37.37 14.77 -42.80
C ILE A 71 36.15 15.56 -42.36
N LEU A 72 35.74 15.43 -41.10
CA LEU A 72 34.54 16.09 -40.57
C LEU A 72 34.88 17.56 -40.21
N ARG A 73 34.41 18.53 -40.99
CA ARG A 73 34.60 19.93 -40.75
C ARG A 73 33.55 20.52 -39.83
N ARG A 74 32.29 20.11 -39.99
CA ARG A 74 31.14 20.64 -39.24
C ARG A 74 29.98 19.63 -39.22
N VAL A 75 29.26 19.63 -38.09
CA VAL A 75 27.95 18.97 -37.97
C VAL A 75 26.88 20.06 -37.92
N LYS A 76 25.82 19.88 -38.71
CA LYS A 76 24.61 20.69 -38.68
C LYS A 76 23.47 19.82 -38.25
N ILE A 77 22.79 20.15 -37.15
CA ILE A 77 21.62 19.42 -36.65
C ILE A 77 20.39 20.26 -36.98
N VAL A 78 19.41 19.65 -37.63
CA VAL A 78 18.17 20.32 -38.03
C VAL A 78 16.97 19.55 -37.53
N GLY A 79 15.85 20.29 -37.24
CA GLY A 79 14.58 19.64 -36.81
C GLY A 79 14.46 19.39 -35.30
N SER A 80 15.44 19.86 -34.49
CA SER A 80 15.29 19.83 -33.03
C SER A 80 14.56 21.09 -32.56
N THR A 81 13.52 20.93 -31.73
CA THR A 81 12.83 22.03 -31.05
C THR A 81 13.05 21.98 -29.53
N VAL A 82 13.44 20.82 -29.00
CA VAL A 82 13.71 20.60 -27.56
C VAL A 82 15.09 21.08 -27.17
N TYR A 83 16.08 20.91 -28.04
CA TYR A 83 17.48 21.22 -27.73
C TYR A 83 18.04 22.28 -28.69
N ALA A 84 18.79 23.20 -28.15
CA ALA A 84 19.64 24.08 -28.93
C ALA A 84 20.88 23.32 -29.46
N ASP A 85 21.44 23.77 -30.59
CA ASP A 85 22.62 23.14 -31.21
C ASP A 85 23.81 22.98 -30.24
N SER A 86 23.99 23.93 -29.33
CA SER A 86 25.05 23.90 -28.32
C SER A 86 24.95 22.71 -27.36
N GLN A 87 23.75 22.20 -27.12
CA GLN A 87 23.52 21.07 -26.22
C GLN A 87 23.88 19.70 -26.84
N PHE A 88 24.17 19.67 -28.14
CA PHE A 88 24.70 18.52 -28.84
C PHE A 88 26.22 18.61 -29.05
N ALA A 89 26.84 19.79 -28.81
CA ALA A 89 28.25 20.00 -29.12
C ALA A 89 29.19 18.97 -28.49
N ASP A 90 28.96 18.60 -27.24
CA ASP A 90 29.72 17.59 -26.51
C ASP A 90 29.66 16.18 -27.13
N LEU A 91 28.61 15.89 -27.92
CA LEU A 91 28.46 14.61 -28.57
C LEU A 91 29.35 14.41 -29.80
N TYR A 92 29.87 15.52 -30.40
CA TYR A 92 30.67 15.46 -31.63
C TYR A 92 31.92 16.34 -31.61
N ALA A 93 32.21 17.03 -30.54
CA ALA A 93 33.39 17.93 -30.46
C ALA A 93 34.71 17.19 -30.73
N ASP A 94 34.81 15.96 -30.27
CA ASP A 94 35.97 15.07 -30.47
C ASP A 94 36.15 14.58 -31.91
N LEU A 95 35.14 14.70 -32.76
CA LEU A 95 35.15 14.26 -34.17
C LEU A 95 35.53 15.39 -35.13
N ILE A 96 35.39 16.64 -34.74
CA ILE A 96 35.65 17.81 -35.60
C ILE A 96 37.13 17.92 -35.94
N GLY A 97 37.43 18.16 -37.22
CA GLY A 97 38.79 18.27 -37.75
C GLY A 97 39.51 16.93 -37.94
N ARG A 98 38.87 15.80 -37.60
CA ARG A 98 39.48 14.48 -37.74
C ARG A 98 38.93 13.71 -38.96
N THR A 99 39.74 12.75 -39.43
CA THR A 99 39.27 11.75 -40.39
C THR A 99 38.39 10.75 -39.65
N VAL A 100 37.11 10.70 -39.99
CA VAL A 100 36.10 9.79 -39.40
C VAL A 100 35.54 8.89 -40.49
N THR A 101 34.94 7.74 -40.07
CA THR A 101 34.20 6.88 -40.96
C THR A 101 32.77 7.33 -41.10
N LEU A 102 32.07 6.93 -42.16
CA LEU A 102 30.64 7.15 -42.27
C LEU A 102 29.89 6.43 -41.15
N GLN A 103 30.38 5.30 -40.66
CA GLN A 103 29.86 4.60 -39.48
C GLN A 103 29.85 5.53 -38.25
N ALA A 104 30.91 6.31 -38.00
CA ALA A 104 30.98 7.24 -36.88
C ALA A 104 29.89 8.32 -36.96
N ILE A 105 29.44 8.69 -38.16
CA ILE A 105 28.32 9.65 -38.34
C ILE A 105 26.98 8.99 -37.95
N TYR A 106 26.77 7.71 -38.30
CA TYR A 106 25.58 6.95 -37.85
C TYR A 106 25.62 6.71 -36.35
N ASP A 107 26.78 6.45 -35.77
CA ASP A 107 26.95 6.32 -34.32
C ASP A 107 26.65 7.65 -33.61
N LEU A 108 27.00 8.82 -34.18
CA LEU A 108 26.62 10.13 -33.69
C LEU A 108 25.10 10.33 -33.73
N ALA A 109 24.42 9.94 -34.82
CA ALA A 109 22.95 9.98 -34.89
C ALA A 109 22.33 9.09 -33.81
N GLY A 110 22.93 7.92 -33.54
CA GLY A 110 22.56 7.05 -32.43
C GLY A 110 22.71 7.72 -31.05
N ARG A 111 23.83 8.42 -30.81
CA ARG A 111 24.06 9.18 -29.56
C ARG A 111 23.03 10.30 -29.37
N ILE A 112 22.67 11.02 -30.43
CA ILE A 112 21.61 12.05 -30.38
C ILE A 112 20.26 11.40 -30.06
N THR A 113 19.92 10.30 -30.71
CA THR A 113 18.68 9.54 -30.44
C THR A 113 18.64 9.07 -28.99
N ALA A 114 19.76 8.53 -28.47
CA ALA A 114 19.87 8.11 -27.08
C ALA A 114 19.66 9.26 -26.08
N LYS A 115 20.16 10.48 -26.39
CA LYS A 115 19.93 11.67 -25.58
C LYS A 115 18.42 12.01 -25.50
N TYR A 116 17.71 11.99 -26.63
CA TYR A 116 16.25 12.16 -26.65
C TYR A 116 15.54 11.11 -25.80
N GLY A 117 15.95 9.84 -25.95
CA GLY A 117 15.39 8.71 -25.18
C GLY A 117 15.59 8.85 -23.67
N ALA A 118 16.80 9.27 -23.24
CA ALA A 118 17.13 9.47 -21.82
C ALA A 118 16.27 10.57 -21.17
N ASP A 119 15.91 11.59 -21.93
CA ASP A 119 15.06 12.70 -21.46
C ASP A 119 13.54 12.40 -21.63
N GLY A 120 13.20 11.20 -22.13
CA GLY A 120 11.81 10.71 -22.23
C GLY A 120 11.17 10.88 -23.63
N TYR A 121 11.88 11.43 -24.61
CA TYR A 121 11.37 11.63 -25.98
C TYR A 121 11.59 10.40 -26.84
N VAL A 122 11.14 9.25 -26.39
CA VAL A 122 11.42 7.91 -26.94
C VAL A 122 10.93 7.70 -28.39
N LEU A 123 10.06 8.56 -28.90
CA LEU A 123 9.58 8.51 -30.28
C LEU A 123 10.46 9.34 -31.25
N SER A 124 11.38 10.14 -30.70
CA SER A 124 12.25 11.04 -31.50
C SER A 124 13.54 10.34 -31.88
N ARG A 125 14.04 10.62 -33.08
CA ARG A 125 15.26 10.00 -33.62
C ARG A 125 16.02 10.95 -34.53
N ALA A 126 17.34 10.83 -34.53
CA ALA A 126 18.21 11.48 -35.50
C ALA A 126 18.47 10.55 -36.69
N LEU A 127 18.41 11.11 -37.88
CA LEU A 127 18.62 10.43 -39.15
C LEU A 127 19.81 11.05 -39.89
N VAL A 128 20.50 10.26 -40.70
CA VAL A 128 21.50 10.69 -41.67
C VAL A 128 20.82 10.76 -43.03
N PRO A 129 20.33 11.93 -43.49
CA PRO A 129 19.68 12.00 -44.80
C PRO A 129 20.69 11.79 -45.92
N PRO A 130 20.27 11.30 -47.11
CA PRO A 130 21.10 11.29 -48.28
C PRO A 130 21.66 12.67 -48.59
N GLN A 131 22.97 12.80 -48.68
CA GLN A 131 23.66 14.09 -48.92
C GLN A 131 24.98 13.87 -49.64
N GLN A 132 25.40 14.88 -50.41
CA GLN A 132 26.71 14.88 -51.02
C GLN A 132 27.74 15.44 -50.01
N LEU A 133 28.81 14.68 -49.78
CA LEU A 133 29.85 14.99 -48.82
C LEU A 133 31.18 15.18 -49.54
N ASP A 134 31.88 16.28 -49.30
CA ASP A 134 33.28 16.42 -49.74
C ASP A 134 34.18 15.65 -48.77
N PRO A 135 34.92 14.62 -49.24
CA PRO A 135 35.78 13.79 -48.40
C PRO A 135 36.84 14.60 -47.65
N ASN A 136 37.27 15.74 -48.19
CA ASN A 136 38.35 16.60 -47.67
C ASN A 136 37.86 17.72 -46.72
N GLY A 137 36.55 17.87 -46.52
CA GLY A 137 36.01 18.92 -45.66
C GLY A 137 34.48 18.83 -45.48
N ALA A 138 34.02 17.67 -45.09
CA ALA A 138 32.59 17.38 -45.02
C ALA A 138 31.84 18.23 -43.99
N VAL A 139 30.71 18.83 -44.41
CA VAL A 139 29.66 19.37 -43.55
C VAL A 139 28.54 18.38 -43.53
N VAL A 140 28.39 17.66 -42.41
CA VAL A 140 27.36 16.61 -42.27
C VAL A 140 26.10 17.21 -41.65
N THR A 141 24.97 17.03 -42.32
CA THR A 141 23.67 17.38 -41.81
C THR A 141 23.01 16.14 -41.19
N LEU A 142 22.63 16.26 -39.92
CA LEU A 142 21.78 15.27 -39.22
C LEU A 142 20.39 15.85 -39.05
N GLN A 143 19.40 15.09 -39.43
CA GLN A 143 17.99 15.48 -39.30
C GLN A 143 17.36 14.80 -38.11
N VAL A 144 16.92 15.59 -37.14
CA VAL A 144 16.09 15.09 -36.04
C VAL A 144 14.63 15.07 -36.49
N VAL A 145 13.99 13.92 -36.29
CA VAL A 145 12.55 13.74 -36.44
C VAL A 145 11.98 13.62 -35.03
N GLU A 146 11.42 14.70 -34.54
CA GLU A 146 10.75 14.72 -33.25
C GLU A 146 9.41 14.02 -33.36
N GLY A 147 9.27 12.88 -32.65
CA GLY A 147 8.07 12.05 -32.70
C GLY A 147 6.97 12.55 -31.78
N TYR A 148 5.70 12.39 -32.19
CA TYR A 148 4.53 12.79 -31.42
C TYR A 148 3.37 11.85 -31.63
N ILE A 149 2.41 11.82 -30.68
CA ILE A 149 1.16 11.09 -30.81
C ILE A 149 0.14 12.00 -31.51
N GLU A 150 -0.28 11.60 -32.71
CA GLU A 150 -1.31 12.33 -33.48
C GLU A 150 -2.71 11.99 -33.01
N LYS A 151 -2.95 10.72 -32.57
CA LYS A 151 -4.25 10.22 -32.17
C LYS A 151 -4.12 9.11 -31.15
N VAL A 152 -5.05 9.07 -30.19
CA VAL A 152 -5.28 7.92 -29.31
C VAL A 152 -6.55 7.19 -29.75
N GLU A 153 -6.43 5.90 -30.02
CA GLU A 153 -7.56 5.05 -30.41
C GLU A 153 -8.02 4.25 -29.19
N TRP A 154 -9.12 4.72 -28.58
CA TRP A 154 -9.80 4.04 -27.49
C TRP A 154 -10.76 2.97 -28.01
N PRO A 155 -10.90 1.82 -27.34
CA PRO A 155 -11.81 0.77 -27.76
C PRO A 155 -13.28 1.19 -27.53
N PRO A 156 -14.22 0.75 -28.41
CA PRO A 156 -15.64 1.13 -28.33
C PRO A 156 -16.33 0.74 -27.03
N GLN A 157 -15.83 -0.27 -26.31
CA GLN A 157 -16.36 -0.73 -25.02
C GLN A 157 -16.36 0.35 -23.95
N LEU A 158 -15.57 1.42 -24.12
CA LEU A 158 -15.49 2.53 -23.18
C LEU A 158 -16.56 3.61 -23.39
N SER A 159 -17.37 3.52 -24.45
CA SER A 159 -18.40 4.52 -24.77
C SER A 159 -19.54 4.64 -23.76
N SER A 160 -19.74 3.62 -22.91
CA SER A 160 -20.74 3.63 -21.83
C SER A 160 -20.25 4.24 -20.51
N TYR A 161 -18.98 4.63 -20.44
CA TYR A 161 -18.39 5.23 -19.27
C TYR A 161 -18.47 6.76 -19.34
N VAL A 162 -18.43 7.44 -18.17
CA VAL A 162 -18.18 8.88 -18.13
C VAL A 162 -16.88 9.18 -18.87
N ASP A 163 -16.93 10.17 -19.77
CA ASP A 163 -15.83 10.41 -20.68
C ASP A 163 -14.66 11.17 -20.03
N PHE A 164 -13.70 10.41 -19.50
CA PHE A 164 -12.36 10.92 -19.19
C PHE A 164 -11.36 10.64 -20.31
N PHE A 165 -11.73 9.80 -21.29
CA PHE A 165 -10.81 9.31 -22.31
C PHE A 165 -10.50 10.38 -23.36
N SER A 166 -11.44 11.30 -23.64
CA SER A 166 -11.17 12.49 -24.45
C SER A 166 -10.14 13.42 -23.80
N ASP A 167 -10.22 13.62 -22.48
CA ASP A 167 -9.24 14.42 -21.73
C ASP A 167 -7.86 13.79 -21.78
N TYR A 168 -7.77 12.47 -21.52
CA TYR A 168 -6.51 11.73 -21.62
C TYR A 168 -5.90 11.84 -23.03
N ALA A 169 -6.72 11.65 -24.07
CA ALA A 169 -6.27 11.81 -25.46
C ALA A 169 -5.78 13.23 -25.74
N ALA A 170 -6.51 14.25 -25.30
CA ALA A 170 -6.13 15.65 -25.47
C ALA A 170 -4.79 15.96 -24.81
N ARG A 171 -4.55 15.49 -23.58
CA ARG A 171 -3.28 15.68 -22.87
C ARG A 171 -2.11 14.97 -23.55
N ILE A 172 -2.31 13.72 -24.01
CA ILE A 172 -1.28 12.94 -24.70
C ILE A 172 -0.93 13.56 -26.06
N THR A 173 -1.92 14.04 -26.83
CA THR A 173 -1.69 14.57 -28.18
C THR A 173 -1.24 16.03 -28.21
N ALA A 174 -1.42 16.77 -27.12
CA ALA A 174 -1.00 18.17 -27.02
C ALA A 174 0.51 18.34 -26.92
N GLU A 175 1.24 17.34 -26.40
CA GLU A 175 2.67 17.41 -26.20
C GLU A 175 3.44 17.04 -27.46
N ARG A 176 4.19 18.00 -28.02
CA ARG A 176 4.98 17.81 -29.24
C ARG A 176 6.37 18.41 -29.07
N PRO A 177 7.43 17.59 -29.11
CA PRO A 177 7.46 16.13 -29.24
C PRO A 177 6.88 15.41 -28.01
N ALA A 178 6.36 14.20 -28.21
CA ALA A 178 5.72 13.44 -27.15
C ALA A 178 6.74 12.94 -26.12
N ASN A 179 6.47 13.20 -24.84
CA ASN A 179 7.25 12.65 -23.74
C ASN A 179 6.55 11.40 -23.16
N ILE A 180 7.32 10.35 -22.97
CA ILE A 180 6.80 9.08 -22.42
C ILE A 180 6.18 9.25 -21.04
N ARG A 181 6.68 10.19 -20.22
CA ARG A 181 6.15 10.46 -18.87
C ARG A 181 4.69 10.90 -18.90
N THR A 182 4.33 11.75 -19.88
CA THR A 182 2.95 12.21 -20.08
C THR A 182 2.07 11.07 -20.57
N ILE A 183 2.54 10.30 -21.57
CA ILE A 183 1.81 9.14 -22.09
C ILE A 183 1.55 8.13 -20.96
N GLU A 184 2.57 7.80 -20.18
CA GLU A 184 2.46 6.86 -19.05
C GLU A 184 1.51 7.37 -17.98
N ARG A 185 1.60 8.64 -17.57
CA ARG A 185 0.72 9.20 -16.54
C ARG A 185 -0.74 8.99 -16.90
N TYR A 186 -1.15 9.38 -18.10
CA TYR A 186 -2.57 9.31 -18.48
C TYR A 186 -3.04 7.88 -18.78
N LEU A 187 -2.17 7.00 -19.27
CA LEU A 187 -2.48 5.57 -19.39
C LEU A 187 -2.60 4.88 -18.02
N LEU A 188 -1.77 5.26 -17.05
CA LEU A 188 -1.84 4.74 -15.69
C LEU A 188 -3.09 5.25 -14.96
N LEU A 189 -3.43 6.54 -15.09
CA LEU A 189 -4.66 7.10 -14.54
C LEU A 189 -5.91 6.44 -15.14
N ALA A 190 -5.90 6.16 -16.45
CA ALA A 190 -6.95 5.36 -17.08
C ALA A 190 -7.02 3.94 -16.49
N GLY A 191 -5.87 3.30 -16.24
CA GLY A 191 -5.78 1.96 -15.64
C GLY A 191 -6.18 1.91 -14.16
N ASP A 192 -6.18 3.04 -13.46
CA ASP A 192 -6.64 3.16 -12.07
C ASP A 192 -8.18 3.26 -11.96
N LEU A 193 -8.86 3.48 -13.09
CA LEU A 193 -10.33 3.46 -13.13
C LEU A 193 -10.85 2.06 -12.80
N PRO A 194 -11.89 1.95 -11.95
CA PRO A 194 -12.39 0.67 -11.46
C PRO A 194 -12.76 -0.31 -12.57
N GLY A 195 -12.20 -1.53 -12.47
CA GLY A 195 -12.53 -2.63 -13.36
C GLY A 195 -11.92 -2.55 -14.76
N LEU A 196 -11.01 -1.60 -15.03
CA LEU A 196 -10.36 -1.46 -16.32
C LEU A 196 -8.91 -1.93 -16.27
N LYS A 197 -8.50 -2.69 -17.27
CA LYS A 197 -7.11 -3.06 -17.52
C LYS A 197 -6.76 -2.78 -18.96
N PHE A 198 -5.69 -2.03 -19.18
CA PHE A 198 -5.27 -1.62 -20.51
C PHE A 198 -4.02 -2.33 -20.97
N LYS A 199 -3.99 -2.64 -22.27
CA LYS A 199 -2.77 -2.92 -23.05
C LYS A 199 -2.66 -1.84 -24.10
N ASN A 200 -1.45 -1.36 -24.37
CA ASN A 200 -1.23 -0.31 -25.35
C ASN A 200 -0.14 -0.72 -26.34
N SER A 201 -0.22 -0.19 -27.55
CA SER A 201 0.78 -0.30 -28.59
C SER A 201 0.85 1.00 -29.39
N ILE A 202 2.06 1.31 -29.90
CA ILE A 202 2.27 2.52 -30.71
C ILE A 202 2.52 2.07 -32.15
N LYS A 203 1.75 2.61 -33.11
CA LYS A 203 1.87 2.35 -34.53
C LYS A 203 2.31 3.63 -35.25
N PRO A 204 3.25 3.55 -36.23
CA PRO A 204 3.57 4.70 -37.06
C PRO A 204 2.33 5.20 -37.82
N HIS A 205 2.19 6.50 -37.97
CA HIS A 205 1.15 7.05 -38.83
C HIS A 205 1.49 6.78 -40.31
N PRO A 206 0.53 6.31 -41.12
CA PRO A 206 0.81 5.84 -42.49
C PRO A 206 1.34 6.91 -43.44
N THR A 207 1.04 8.20 -43.20
CA THR A 207 1.38 9.30 -44.13
C THR A 207 2.14 10.47 -43.51
N LYS A 208 2.14 10.62 -42.18
CA LYS A 208 2.79 11.75 -41.50
C LYS A 208 4.10 11.33 -40.86
N VAL A 209 5.21 11.91 -41.28
CA VAL A 209 6.53 11.65 -40.71
C VAL A 209 6.59 12.13 -39.26
N GLY A 210 7.12 11.33 -38.35
CA GLY A 210 7.22 11.64 -36.93
C GLY A 210 5.91 11.42 -36.14
N ALA A 211 4.76 11.29 -36.82
CA ALA A 211 3.49 11.04 -36.15
C ALA A 211 3.34 9.54 -35.83
N ALA A 212 2.70 9.26 -34.69
CA ALA A 212 2.33 7.92 -34.27
C ALA A 212 0.87 7.89 -33.77
N ILE A 213 0.28 6.70 -33.82
CA ILE A 213 -1.06 6.41 -33.29
C ILE A 213 -0.88 5.51 -32.06
N LEU A 214 -1.41 5.94 -30.94
CA LEU A 214 -1.49 5.13 -29.71
C LEU A 214 -2.78 4.30 -29.75
N VAL A 215 -2.64 2.98 -29.88
CA VAL A 215 -3.78 2.05 -29.90
C VAL A 215 -3.90 1.42 -28.52
N VAL A 216 -5.08 1.49 -27.94
CA VAL A 216 -5.38 1.00 -26.59
C VAL A 216 -6.40 -0.14 -26.69
N GLU A 217 -6.09 -1.24 -26.03
CA GLU A 217 -6.99 -2.38 -25.83
C GLU A 217 -7.45 -2.39 -24.37
N VAL A 218 -8.70 -2.74 -24.10
CA VAL A 218 -9.25 -2.81 -22.73
C VAL A 218 -9.77 -4.21 -22.41
N THR A 219 -9.50 -4.64 -21.18
CA THR A 219 -10.20 -5.75 -20.55
C THR A 219 -11.05 -5.16 -19.43
N VAL A 220 -12.37 -5.39 -19.49
CA VAL A 220 -13.30 -4.94 -18.46
C VAL A 220 -13.56 -6.06 -17.47
N LYS A 221 -13.40 -5.78 -16.19
CA LYS A 221 -13.68 -6.68 -15.08
C LYS A 221 -14.74 -6.06 -14.15
N PRO A 222 -16.03 -6.40 -14.32
CA PRO A 222 -17.10 -5.76 -13.55
C PRO A 222 -17.12 -6.16 -12.08
N VAL A 223 -16.61 -7.34 -11.74
CA VAL A 223 -16.63 -7.87 -10.36
C VAL A 223 -15.28 -8.47 -10.01
N ASP A 224 -14.78 -8.14 -8.82
CA ASP A 224 -13.65 -8.81 -8.18
C ASP A 224 -14.13 -9.57 -6.95
N LEU A 225 -13.69 -10.82 -6.80
CA LEU A 225 -13.95 -11.64 -5.63
C LEU A 225 -12.65 -11.92 -4.89
N PHE A 226 -12.72 -11.87 -3.58
CA PHE A 226 -11.60 -12.20 -2.70
C PHE A 226 -12.09 -13.05 -1.53
N GLY A 227 -11.35 -14.10 -1.20
CA GLY A 227 -11.58 -14.95 -0.04
C GLY A 227 -10.29 -15.24 0.70
N ARG A 228 -10.35 -15.33 2.02
CA ARG A 228 -9.25 -15.73 2.89
C ARG A 228 -9.75 -16.55 4.05
N VAL A 229 -9.03 -17.61 4.39
CA VAL A 229 -9.21 -18.40 5.60
C VAL A 229 -7.85 -18.52 6.28
N ASP A 230 -7.82 -18.34 7.59
CA ASP A 230 -6.58 -18.43 8.36
C ASP A 230 -6.86 -18.82 9.84
N ASN A 231 -5.80 -19.22 10.55
CA ASN A 231 -5.84 -19.52 11.98
C ASN A 231 -5.08 -18.47 12.82
N ARG A 232 -5.12 -17.19 12.39
CA ARG A 232 -4.44 -16.09 13.07
C ARG A 232 -5.33 -15.30 14.03
N GLY A 233 -6.49 -15.84 14.41
CA GLY A 233 -7.33 -15.28 15.45
C GLY A 233 -6.80 -15.56 16.85
N THR A 234 -7.42 -14.91 17.86
CA THR A 234 -7.18 -15.21 19.29
C THR A 234 -8.06 -16.37 19.76
N ASN A 235 -7.72 -17.00 20.88
CA ASN A 235 -8.60 -18.01 21.49
C ASN A 235 -9.96 -17.42 21.85
N ALA A 236 -10.00 -16.15 22.30
CA ALA A 236 -11.24 -15.48 22.67
C ALA A 236 -12.11 -15.11 21.46
N ARG A 237 -11.52 -14.61 20.38
CA ARG A 237 -12.23 -14.17 19.17
C ARG A 237 -12.33 -15.26 18.09
N GLY A 238 -11.99 -16.50 18.44
CA GLY A 238 -11.93 -17.63 17.53
C GLY A 238 -10.62 -17.69 16.74
N PRO A 239 -9.82 -18.78 16.92
CA PRO A 239 -8.51 -18.93 16.27
C PRO A 239 -8.66 -19.02 14.75
N ASN A 240 -9.67 -19.71 14.23
CA ASN A 240 -9.92 -19.85 12.80
C ASN A 240 -10.86 -18.74 12.34
N GLN A 241 -10.40 -17.98 11.35
CA GLN A 241 -11.11 -16.83 10.82
C GLN A 241 -11.27 -16.94 9.31
N PHE A 242 -12.28 -16.27 8.80
CA PHE A 242 -12.50 -16.10 7.37
C PHE A 242 -12.76 -14.66 7.02
N MET A 243 -12.52 -14.32 5.76
CA MET A 243 -12.87 -13.04 5.17
C MET A 243 -13.27 -13.27 3.72
N THR A 244 -14.35 -12.67 3.30
CA THR A 244 -14.74 -12.60 1.90
C THR A 244 -15.05 -11.16 1.54
N SER A 245 -14.71 -10.74 0.34
CA SER A 245 -15.12 -9.44 -0.17
C SER A 245 -15.42 -9.50 -1.66
N THR A 246 -16.44 -8.74 -2.04
CA THR A 246 -16.88 -8.56 -3.41
C THR A 246 -16.77 -7.11 -3.77
N THR A 247 -16.14 -6.79 -4.89
CA THR A 247 -16.08 -5.44 -5.43
C THR A 247 -16.87 -5.39 -6.72
N ALA A 248 -17.88 -4.54 -6.77
CA ALA A 248 -18.58 -4.15 -8.00
C ALA A 248 -17.88 -2.93 -8.59
N ASN A 249 -17.29 -3.09 -9.76
CA ASN A 249 -16.55 -2.05 -10.45
C ASN A 249 -17.44 -1.32 -11.44
N ASN A 250 -17.39 0.01 -11.41
CA ASN A 250 -18.18 0.90 -12.25
C ASN A 250 -19.69 0.60 -12.20
N TRP A 251 -20.22 0.36 -11.00
CA TRP A 251 -21.58 -0.07 -10.76
C TRP A 251 -22.61 0.98 -11.20
N LEU A 252 -22.33 2.26 -10.90
CA LEU A 252 -23.19 3.39 -11.31
C LEU A 252 -22.77 4.00 -12.66
N HIS A 253 -21.77 3.45 -13.36
CA HIS A 253 -21.21 3.93 -14.62
C HIS A 253 -20.53 5.31 -14.54
N ILE A 254 -20.04 5.69 -13.36
CA ILE A 254 -19.40 6.97 -13.07
C ILE A 254 -17.96 6.80 -12.52
N HIS A 255 -17.26 5.75 -12.94
CA HIS A 255 -15.92 5.38 -12.47
C HIS A 255 -15.86 5.12 -10.96
N ASP A 256 -16.89 4.45 -10.47
CA ASP A 256 -17.07 4.09 -9.07
C ASP A 256 -16.72 2.62 -8.80
N ALA A 257 -16.50 2.30 -7.53
CA ALA A 257 -16.40 0.93 -7.05
C ALA A 257 -17.01 0.81 -5.66
N LEU A 258 -17.83 -0.23 -5.47
CA LEU A 258 -18.36 -0.62 -4.19
C LEU A 258 -17.77 -1.97 -3.77
N THR A 259 -17.04 -1.98 -2.67
CA THR A 259 -16.53 -3.21 -2.05
C THR A 259 -17.33 -3.50 -0.78
N VAL A 260 -17.87 -4.69 -0.68
CA VAL A 260 -18.50 -5.20 0.55
C VAL A 260 -17.64 -6.33 1.08
N THR A 261 -17.34 -6.30 2.38
CA THR A 261 -16.52 -7.29 3.09
C THR A 261 -17.36 -7.90 4.21
N TYR A 262 -17.33 -9.23 4.30
CA TYR A 262 -17.82 -9.98 5.44
C TYR A 262 -16.68 -10.84 5.99
N ALA A 263 -16.43 -10.74 7.28
CA ALA A 263 -15.34 -11.45 7.93
C ALA A 263 -15.71 -11.83 9.36
N GLY A 264 -15.00 -12.77 9.94
CA GLY A 264 -15.21 -13.15 11.33
C GLY A 264 -14.56 -14.48 11.68
N ALA A 265 -14.92 -14.98 12.85
CA ALA A 265 -14.57 -16.33 13.29
C ALA A 265 -15.53 -17.36 12.70
N PHE A 266 -15.11 -18.63 12.60
CA PHE A 266 -16.03 -19.71 12.22
C PHE A 266 -17.19 -19.85 13.22
N LYS A 267 -16.94 -19.60 14.50
CA LYS A 267 -17.98 -19.33 15.49
C LYS A 267 -18.33 -17.84 15.41
N THR A 268 -19.26 -17.47 14.53
CA THR A 268 -19.58 -16.07 14.20
C THR A 268 -20.01 -15.24 15.41
N GLN A 269 -20.52 -15.88 16.47
CA GLN A 269 -20.83 -15.20 17.73
C GLN A 269 -19.58 -14.60 18.40
N GLN A 270 -18.41 -15.21 18.24
CA GLN A 270 -17.17 -14.72 18.85
C GLN A 270 -16.64 -13.48 18.16
N LEU A 271 -16.79 -13.38 16.84
CA LEU A 271 -16.40 -12.23 16.04
C LEU A 271 -17.14 -12.21 14.71
N THR A 272 -17.81 -11.12 14.43
CA THR A 272 -18.40 -10.80 13.12
C THR A 272 -18.00 -9.37 12.74
N TYR A 273 -17.61 -9.20 11.50
CA TYR A 273 -17.21 -7.91 10.92
C TYR A 273 -17.83 -7.71 9.55
N TRP A 274 -18.43 -6.56 9.37
CA TRP A 274 -18.90 -6.05 8.09
C TRP A 274 -18.12 -4.80 7.71
N GLY A 275 -17.70 -4.71 6.48
CA GLY A 275 -17.05 -3.54 5.90
C GLY A 275 -17.67 -3.17 4.57
N ALA A 276 -17.77 -1.88 4.29
CA ALA A 276 -18.18 -1.36 3.00
C ALA A 276 -17.27 -0.20 2.61
N THR A 277 -16.73 -0.23 1.40
CA THR A 277 -15.93 0.85 0.83
C THR A 277 -16.54 1.28 -0.48
N TYR A 278 -16.93 2.53 -0.58
CA TYR A 278 -17.31 3.17 -1.85
C TYR A 278 -16.22 4.16 -2.24
N ARG A 279 -15.81 4.11 -3.49
CA ARG A 279 -14.89 5.09 -4.08
C ARG A 279 -15.37 5.51 -5.44
N GLN A 280 -15.15 6.77 -5.79
CA GLN A 280 -15.48 7.33 -7.10
C GLN A 280 -14.36 8.24 -7.57
N VAL A 281 -13.85 8.02 -8.77
CA VAL A 281 -12.92 8.93 -9.43
C VAL A 281 -13.72 10.12 -9.97
N LEU A 282 -13.40 11.33 -9.51
CA LEU A 282 -14.17 12.54 -9.81
C LEU A 282 -13.65 13.30 -11.02
N THR A 283 -12.36 13.18 -11.32
CA THR A 283 -11.71 13.92 -12.40
C THR A 283 -10.74 13.04 -13.19
N SER A 284 -10.48 13.41 -14.43
CA SER A 284 -9.47 12.78 -15.28
C SER A 284 -8.03 12.88 -14.71
N GLU A 285 -7.76 13.80 -13.80
CA GLU A 285 -6.47 13.89 -13.09
C GLU A 285 -6.39 12.94 -11.87
N GLY A 286 -7.43 12.12 -11.62
CA GLY A 286 -7.43 11.07 -10.61
C GLY A 286 -7.91 11.48 -9.22
N LEU A 287 -8.49 12.68 -9.03
CA LEU A 287 -9.12 13.04 -7.75
C LEU A 287 -10.22 12.03 -7.44
N THR A 288 -10.14 11.38 -6.29
CA THR A 288 -11.04 10.31 -5.89
C THR A 288 -11.70 10.66 -4.55
N ALA A 289 -13.03 10.59 -4.49
CA ALA A 289 -13.78 10.60 -3.25
C ALA A 289 -13.96 9.18 -2.75
N PHE A 290 -13.96 9.00 -1.41
CA PHE A 290 -14.20 7.69 -0.81
C PHE A 290 -14.97 7.79 0.50
N VAL A 291 -15.69 6.71 0.79
CA VAL A 291 -16.37 6.46 2.07
C VAL A 291 -16.05 5.02 2.48
N ASN A 292 -15.54 4.85 3.70
CA ASN A 292 -15.33 3.55 4.32
C ASN A 292 -16.19 3.45 5.56
N ALA A 293 -16.99 2.40 5.67
CA ALA A 293 -17.80 2.11 6.85
C ALA A 293 -17.51 0.70 7.33
N SER A 294 -17.48 0.50 8.64
CA SER A 294 -17.41 -0.85 9.20
C SER A 294 -18.21 -1.00 10.49
N TYR A 295 -18.62 -2.23 10.72
CA TYR A 295 -19.37 -2.66 11.88
C TYR A 295 -18.83 -3.99 12.36
N GLY A 296 -18.31 -4.00 13.58
CA GLY A 296 -17.80 -5.19 14.26
C GLY A 296 -18.58 -5.49 15.52
N PHE A 297 -18.83 -6.75 15.81
CA PHE A 297 -19.39 -7.18 17.08
C PHE A 297 -18.91 -8.58 17.44
N GLY A 298 -18.95 -8.91 18.70
CA GLY A 298 -18.61 -10.26 19.14
C GLY A 298 -18.75 -10.46 20.63
N ARG A 299 -18.80 -11.75 20.98
CA ARG A 299 -18.79 -12.28 22.35
C ARG A 299 -17.56 -13.17 22.48
N PRO A 300 -16.45 -12.65 23.03
CA PRO A 300 -15.25 -13.46 23.23
C PRO A 300 -15.56 -14.72 24.05
N GLY A 301 -15.03 -15.84 23.61
CA GLY A 301 -15.43 -17.18 24.07
C GLY A 301 -14.37 -17.88 24.92
N THR A 302 -13.63 -17.16 25.80
CA THR A 302 -12.90 -17.82 26.90
C THR A 302 -13.84 -18.04 28.07
N ALA A 303 -13.58 -19.03 28.90
CA ALA A 303 -14.45 -19.39 30.03
C ALA A 303 -14.71 -18.18 30.96
N GLU A 304 -13.69 -17.36 31.19
CA GLU A 304 -13.79 -16.16 32.02
C GLU A 304 -14.67 -15.08 31.37
N LEU A 305 -14.51 -14.82 30.07
CA LEU A 305 -15.27 -13.82 29.35
C LEU A 305 -16.71 -14.26 29.06
N GLU A 306 -16.94 -15.55 28.87
CA GLU A 306 -18.29 -16.14 28.77
C GLU A 306 -19.05 -16.01 30.10
N LEU A 307 -18.39 -16.29 31.23
CA LEU A 307 -18.99 -16.12 32.57
C LEU A 307 -19.39 -14.66 32.86
N LEU A 308 -18.60 -13.72 32.33
CA LEU A 308 -18.85 -12.28 32.47
C LEU A 308 -19.81 -11.75 31.39
N GLU A 309 -20.30 -12.60 30.49
CA GLU A 309 -21.13 -12.20 29.34
C GLU A 309 -20.53 -11.01 28.56
N TYR A 310 -19.20 -10.99 28.42
CA TYR A 310 -18.50 -9.88 27.78
C TYR A 310 -18.90 -9.74 26.31
N ARG A 311 -19.26 -8.52 25.91
CA ARG A 311 -19.67 -8.18 24.54
C ARG A 311 -18.97 -6.95 24.05
N THR A 312 -18.67 -6.91 22.74
CA THR A 312 -18.08 -5.76 22.08
C THR A 312 -18.87 -5.36 20.86
N LYS A 313 -18.88 -4.07 20.58
CA LYS A 313 -19.45 -3.46 19.39
C LYS A 313 -18.58 -2.30 18.95
N SER A 314 -18.21 -2.27 17.67
CA SER A 314 -17.42 -1.20 17.07
C SER A 314 -18.12 -0.70 15.82
N GLN A 315 -18.19 0.61 15.65
CA GLN A 315 -18.73 1.28 14.48
C GLN A 315 -17.70 2.31 14.01
N TYR A 316 -17.38 2.27 12.74
CA TYR A 316 -16.40 3.17 12.14
C TYR A 316 -16.91 3.71 10.81
N LEU A 317 -16.71 4.99 10.60
CA LEU A 317 -16.97 5.67 9.32
C LEU A 317 -15.81 6.62 9.03
N GLU A 318 -15.33 6.62 7.81
CA GLU A 318 -14.44 7.67 7.31
C GLU A 318 -14.87 8.10 5.91
N THR A 319 -14.67 9.36 5.61
CA THR A 319 -14.93 9.93 4.29
C THR A 319 -13.84 10.94 3.96
N GLY A 320 -13.45 10.99 2.71
CA GLY A 320 -12.35 11.87 2.31
C GLY A 320 -12.13 11.95 0.81
N LEU A 321 -11.09 12.68 0.48
CA LEU A 321 -10.58 12.87 -0.87
C LEU A 321 -9.14 12.37 -0.94
N SER A 322 -8.78 11.81 -2.07
CA SER A 322 -7.45 11.30 -2.39
C SER A 322 -7.01 11.81 -3.75
N TYR A 323 -5.75 12.25 -3.88
CA TYR A 323 -5.21 12.78 -5.12
C TYR A 323 -3.83 12.19 -5.42
N PRO A 324 -3.62 11.61 -6.63
CA PRO A 324 -2.32 11.09 -7.07
C PRO A 324 -1.44 12.25 -7.58
N VAL A 325 -0.64 12.82 -6.69
CA VAL A 325 0.29 13.92 -7.00
C VAL A 325 1.33 13.47 -8.05
N ILE A 326 1.90 12.28 -7.83
CA ILE A 326 2.78 11.61 -8.79
C ILE A 326 2.14 10.27 -9.16
N ARG A 327 1.96 10.04 -10.45
CA ARG A 327 1.52 8.76 -10.99
C ARG A 327 2.41 8.40 -12.17
N ALA A 328 3.37 7.52 -11.94
CA ALA A 328 4.31 7.03 -12.93
C ALA A 328 4.55 5.52 -12.68
N ARG A 329 5.21 4.85 -13.61
CA ARG A 329 5.50 3.43 -13.49
C ARG A 329 6.47 3.14 -12.34
N GLU A 330 7.50 3.96 -12.18
CA GLU A 330 8.57 3.73 -11.22
C GLU A 330 8.34 4.41 -9.87
N ARG A 331 7.44 5.40 -9.79
CA ARG A 331 7.20 6.16 -8.56
C ARG A 331 5.80 6.70 -8.50
N ASN A 332 5.22 6.63 -7.31
CA ASN A 332 3.89 7.11 -7.05
C ASN A 332 3.87 7.89 -5.74
N LEU A 333 3.03 8.92 -5.67
CA LEU A 333 2.76 9.70 -4.47
C LEU A 333 1.29 10.06 -4.46
N ASN A 334 0.57 9.58 -3.47
CA ASN A 334 -0.82 9.87 -3.24
C ASN A 334 -1.01 10.57 -1.90
N ILE A 335 -1.83 11.63 -1.87
CA ILE A 335 -2.16 12.37 -0.64
C ILE A 335 -3.67 12.30 -0.45
N SER A 336 -4.09 11.99 0.78
CA SER A 336 -5.50 11.93 1.15
C SER A 336 -5.78 12.76 2.39
N GLY A 337 -6.90 13.47 2.38
CA GLY A 337 -7.46 14.13 3.55
C GLY A 337 -8.82 13.54 3.89
N LEU A 338 -9.07 13.18 5.14
CA LEU A 338 -10.30 12.53 5.55
C LEU A 338 -10.77 12.93 6.94
N TRP A 339 -12.07 12.85 7.13
CA TRP A 339 -12.74 12.88 8.40
C TRP A 339 -13.06 11.45 8.85
N PHE A 340 -12.89 11.14 10.16
CA PHE A 340 -13.29 9.86 10.73
C PHE A 340 -14.23 10.01 11.92
N TRP A 341 -15.03 8.98 12.13
CA TRP A 341 -15.98 8.78 13.20
C TRP A 341 -15.84 7.35 13.71
N SER A 342 -15.63 7.14 15.02
CA SER A 342 -15.55 5.83 15.66
C SER A 342 -16.37 5.83 16.93
N ASP A 343 -17.16 4.77 17.12
CA ASP A 343 -17.90 4.47 18.36
C ASP A 343 -17.60 3.03 18.76
N ASP A 344 -16.82 2.86 19.80
CA ASP A 344 -16.39 1.59 20.34
C ASP A 344 -16.97 1.39 21.73
N ARG A 345 -17.63 0.25 21.97
CA ARG A 345 -18.23 -0.07 23.27
C ARG A 345 -17.98 -1.51 23.69
N SER A 346 -17.88 -1.72 25.00
CA SER A 346 -17.94 -3.03 25.61
C SER A 346 -18.95 -3.06 26.76
N SER A 347 -19.47 -4.25 27.06
CA SER A 347 -20.40 -4.47 28.16
C SER A 347 -20.09 -5.79 28.84
N PHE A 348 -20.28 -5.83 30.16
CA PHE A 348 -20.31 -7.03 30.97
C PHE A 348 -21.73 -7.24 31.48
N PHE A 349 -22.17 -8.50 31.66
CA PHE A 349 -23.47 -8.86 32.19
C PHE A 349 -24.59 -8.09 31.47
N ASP A 350 -24.74 -8.34 30.17
CA ASP A 350 -25.68 -7.64 29.28
C ASP A 350 -27.13 -7.60 29.82
N LEU A 351 -27.32 -6.81 30.84
CA LEU A 351 -28.62 -6.60 31.48
C LEU A 351 -29.35 -5.48 30.73
N PRO A 352 -30.70 -5.58 30.56
CA PRO A 352 -31.50 -4.51 30.00
C PRO A 352 -31.28 -3.19 30.77
N ASP A 353 -31.17 -2.09 30.03
CA ASP A 353 -31.03 -0.72 30.54
C ASP A 353 -29.76 -0.41 31.35
N THR A 354 -28.74 -1.28 31.32
CA THR A 354 -27.43 -0.97 31.91
C THR A 354 -26.54 -0.20 30.94
N PRO A 355 -25.81 0.85 31.43
CA PRO A 355 -24.84 1.53 30.57
C PRO A 355 -23.70 0.57 30.15
N PRO A 356 -23.02 0.83 29.00
CA PRO A 356 -21.85 0.06 28.62
C PRO A 356 -20.76 0.19 29.68
N SER A 357 -19.92 -0.85 29.82
CA SER A 357 -18.77 -0.81 30.73
C SER A 357 -17.66 0.10 30.20
N THR A 358 -17.49 0.17 28.86
CA THR A 358 -16.65 1.18 28.21
C THR A 358 -17.35 1.78 27.00
N LEU A 359 -17.08 3.06 26.74
CA LEU A 359 -17.61 3.79 25.60
C LEU A 359 -16.63 4.85 25.13
N ASP A 360 -16.01 4.59 23.98
CA ASP A 360 -15.14 5.53 23.27
C ASP A 360 -15.87 6.06 22.04
N LYS A 361 -16.14 7.35 22.00
CA LYS A 361 -16.61 8.03 20.79
C LYS A 361 -15.56 9.02 20.33
N MET A 362 -14.98 8.77 19.18
CA MET A 362 -13.91 9.59 18.60
C MET A 362 -14.33 10.20 17.28
N ARG A 363 -13.90 11.44 17.07
CA ARG A 363 -14.11 12.23 15.85
C ARG A 363 -12.82 12.95 15.55
N GLY A 364 -12.43 13.00 14.29
CA GLY A 364 -11.17 13.66 13.95
C GLY A 364 -10.89 13.71 12.47
N PHE A 365 -9.74 14.31 12.16
CA PHE A 365 -9.16 14.35 10.81
C PHE A 365 -7.92 13.50 10.72
N ARG A 366 -7.67 12.97 9.51
CA ARG A 366 -6.41 12.34 9.15
C ARG A 366 -5.92 12.88 7.82
N VAL A 367 -4.60 13.07 7.73
CA VAL A 367 -3.89 13.26 6.48
C VAL A 367 -3.05 12.01 6.25
N ARG A 368 -3.18 11.39 5.07
CA ARG A 368 -2.42 10.21 4.67
C ARG A 368 -1.53 10.54 3.47
N VAL A 369 -0.33 10.02 3.49
CA VAL A 369 0.60 10.08 2.38
C VAL A 369 1.05 8.65 2.07
N ASP A 370 0.74 8.19 0.87
CA ASP A 370 1.16 6.90 0.34
C ASP A 370 2.17 7.16 -0.77
N ALA A 371 3.36 6.61 -0.65
CA ALA A 371 4.38 6.72 -1.68
C ALA A 371 5.03 5.37 -1.92
N ASP A 372 5.34 5.07 -3.17
CA ASP A 372 6.18 3.94 -3.54
C ASP A 372 7.12 4.32 -4.68
N ALA A 373 8.30 3.70 -4.68
CA ALA A 373 9.30 3.93 -5.71
C ALA A 373 10.14 2.68 -5.95
N ALA A 374 10.32 2.35 -7.22
CA ALA A 374 11.31 1.38 -7.67
C ALA A 374 12.63 2.09 -7.97
N ASP A 375 13.74 1.45 -7.67
CA ASP A 375 15.08 1.97 -7.95
C ASP A 375 15.83 1.15 -9.01
N PRO A 376 16.96 1.65 -9.54
CA PRO A 376 17.72 0.95 -10.59
C PRO A 376 18.28 -0.42 -10.16
N SER A 377 18.41 -0.69 -8.86
CA SER A 377 18.82 -2.00 -8.33
C SER A 377 17.68 -3.02 -8.30
N GLY A 378 16.48 -2.64 -8.79
CA GLY A 378 15.27 -3.46 -8.77
C GLY A 378 14.55 -3.48 -7.42
N GLY A 379 15.02 -2.69 -6.45
CA GLY A 379 14.38 -2.54 -5.15
C GLY A 379 13.07 -1.75 -5.25
N ILE A 380 12.06 -2.15 -4.48
CA ILE A 380 10.79 -1.41 -4.34
C ILE A 380 10.68 -0.90 -2.91
N ASN A 381 10.57 0.42 -2.78
CA ASN A 381 10.42 1.12 -1.50
C ASN A 381 8.97 1.57 -1.36
N GLN A 382 8.41 1.46 -0.16
CA GLN A 382 7.08 1.97 0.19
C GLN A 382 7.17 2.83 1.43
N LEU A 383 6.40 3.91 1.44
CA LEU A 383 6.20 4.79 2.58
C LEU A 383 4.69 4.98 2.76
N TYR A 384 4.22 4.78 3.97
CA TYR A 384 2.87 5.13 4.39
C TYR A 384 2.97 6.00 5.65
N PHE A 385 2.47 7.23 5.56
CA PHE A 385 2.48 8.18 6.67
C PHE A 385 1.06 8.62 6.99
N VAL A 386 0.72 8.72 8.28
CA VAL A 386 -0.57 9.23 8.74
C VAL A 386 -0.35 10.23 9.87
N LEU A 387 -0.95 11.40 9.73
CA LEU A 387 -1.14 12.36 10.82
C LEU A 387 -2.61 12.34 11.23
N SER A 388 -2.89 12.07 12.49
CA SER A 388 -4.25 12.00 13.04
C SER A 388 -4.43 13.04 14.15
N HIS A 389 -5.58 13.72 14.15
CA HIS A 389 -5.98 14.62 15.20
C HIS A 389 -7.44 14.41 15.55
N GLY A 390 -7.70 14.13 16.83
CA GLY A 390 -9.05 13.97 17.37
C GLY A 390 -9.59 15.27 17.97
N PHE A 391 -10.90 15.34 18.21
CA PHE A 391 -11.57 16.52 18.73
C PHE A 391 -12.49 16.20 19.90
N GLN A 392 -12.55 17.08 20.89
CA GLN A 392 -13.67 17.16 21.81
C GLN A 392 -14.81 17.94 21.14
N GLY A 393 -15.87 17.26 20.75
CA GLY A 393 -17.01 17.85 20.04
C GLY A 393 -17.62 16.88 19.04
N PHE A 394 -18.61 17.32 18.30
CA PHE A 394 -19.33 16.51 17.30
C PHE A 394 -19.85 15.16 17.84
N GLY A 395 -20.21 15.10 19.12
CA GLY A 395 -20.68 13.87 19.78
C GLY A 395 -19.57 12.92 20.24
N SER A 396 -18.31 13.36 20.30
CA SER A 396 -17.23 12.60 20.95
C SER A 396 -17.46 12.51 22.47
N THR A 397 -16.90 11.49 23.12
CA THR A 397 -16.81 11.43 24.58
C THR A 397 -15.93 12.58 25.08
N GLN A 398 -16.17 13.00 26.33
CA GLN A 398 -15.32 14.01 26.97
C GLN A 398 -14.08 13.35 27.57
N ASN A 399 -12.96 14.07 27.59
CA ASN A 399 -11.77 13.61 28.32
C ASN A 399 -12.09 13.43 29.82
N GLY A 400 -11.57 12.35 30.41
CA GLY A 400 -11.89 12.01 31.80
C GLY A 400 -13.25 11.33 32.01
N ASN A 401 -13.91 10.88 30.93
CA ASN A 401 -15.14 10.09 31.06
C ASN A 401 -14.81 8.77 31.77
N GLU A 402 -15.65 8.44 32.78
CA GLU A 402 -15.50 7.21 33.58
C GLU A 402 -15.67 5.91 32.72
N LEU A 403 -16.41 6.01 31.61
CA LEU A 403 -16.62 4.92 30.67
C LEU A 403 -15.52 4.82 29.59
N ALA A 404 -14.48 5.66 29.62
CA ALA A 404 -13.40 5.55 28.66
C ALA A 404 -12.70 4.19 28.76
N SER A 405 -12.36 3.58 27.64
CA SER A 405 -11.60 2.30 27.59
C SER A 405 -10.27 2.36 28.34
N ARG A 406 -9.77 3.58 28.58
CA ARG A 406 -8.54 3.86 29.30
C ARG A 406 -8.68 5.16 30.09
N ALA A 407 -8.46 5.09 31.40
CA ALA A 407 -8.76 6.17 32.35
C ALA A 407 -8.14 7.54 31.99
N PHE A 408 -6.94 7.55 31.40
CA PHE A 408 -6.22 8.76 31.01
C PHE A 408 -6.23 8.99 29.48
N GLY A 409 -6.94 8.13 28.72
CA GLY A 409 -7.04 8.25 27.28
C GLY A 409 -7.77 9.51 26.86
N ARG A 410 -7.31 10.18 25.82
CA ARG A 410 -7.86 11.44 25.33
C ARG A 410 -8.47 11.28 23.94
N VAL A 411 -9.58 11.95 23.70
CA VAL A 411 -10.24 12.01 22.39
C VAL A 411 -9.66 13.13 21.52
N ASP A 412 -9.06 14.17 22.13
CA ASP A 412 -8.37 15.29 21.48
C ASP A 412 -6.86 15.00 21.29
N PHE A 413 -6.57 13.81 20.88
CA PHE A 413 -5.19 13.35 20.66
C PHE A 413 -4.59 13.88 19.37
N THR A 414 -3.26 13.91 19.32
CA THR A 414 -2.49 14.04 18.08
C THR A 414 -1.50 12.90 18.03
N LYS A 415 -1.47 12.16 16.91
CA LYS A 415 -0.49 11.09 16.67
C LYS A 415 -0.01 11.09 15.24
N THR A 416 1.20 10.61 15.07
CA THR A 416 1.83 10.33 13.78
C THR A 416 2.15 8.85 13.67
N GLU A 417 1.97 8.30 12.47
CA GLU A 417 2.29 6.92 12.14
C GLU A 417 3.13 6.91 10.86
N LEU A 418 4.15 6.08 10.81
CA LEU A 418 5.02 5.91 9.66
C LEU A 418 5.31 4.42 9.46
N THR A 419 4.97 3.91 8.30
CA THR A 419 5.38 2.58 7.84
C THR A 419 6.35 2.74 6.69
N LEU A 420 7.50 2.09 6.78
CA LEU A 420 8.47 2.00 5.71
C LEU A 420 8.67 0.53 5.36
N SER A 421 8.81 0.22 4.09
CA SER A 421 9.25 -1.11 3.67
C SER A 421 10.09 -1.06 2.41
N ARG A 422 11.02 -2.01 2.29
CA ARG A 422 11.84 -2.23 1.11
C ARG A 422 11.90 -3.71 0.78
N MET A 423 11.53 -4.03 -0.45
CA MET A 423 11.77 -5.33 -1.06
C MET A 423 12.95 -5.23 -2.00
N GLN A 424 14.05 -5.95 -1.72
CA GLN A 424 15.26 -5.95 -2.53
C GLN A 424 15.51 -7.33 -3.11
N PRO A 425 15.42 -7.51 -4.45
CA PRO A 425 15.94 -8.71 -5.11
C PRO A 425 17.47 -8.73 -5.04
N LEU A 426 18.04 -9.90 -4.73
CA LEU A 426 19.49 -10.11 -4.66
C LEU A 426 20.01 -11.00 -5.80
N GLY A 427 19.11 -11.49 -6.67
CA GLY A 427 19.44 -12.43 -7.74
C GLY A 427 19.28 -13.89 -7.31
N GLY A 428 19.29 -14.81 -8.29
CA GLY A 428 19.18 -16.26 -8.04
C GLY A 428 17.89 -16.69 -7.31
N GLY A 429 16.80 -15.93 -7.43
CA GLY A 429 15.54 -16.18 -6.71
C GLY A 429 15.55 -15.69 -5.26
N VAL A 430 16.65 -15.11 -4.78
CA VAL A 430 16.76 -14.58 -3.41
C VAL A 430 16.30 -13.13 -3.36
N SER A 431 15.51 -12.78 -2.33
CA SER A 431 15.13 -11.40 -2.02
C SER A 431 15.05 -11.17 -0.51
N VAL A 432 15.18 -9.91 -0.11
CA VAL A 432 15.05 -9.47 1.28
C VAL A 432 13.95 -8.43 1.38
N LEU A 433 13.05 -8.60 2.35
CA LEU A 433 12.10 -7.59 2.80
C LEU A 433 12.57 -7.03 4.14
N GLY A 434 12.76 -5.72 4.20
CA GLY A 434 12.85 -4.98 5.44
C GLY A 434 11.59 -4.15 5.63
N ALA A 435 11.03 -4.10 6.86
CA ALA A 435 9.92 -3.22 7.18
C ALA A 435 10.10 -2.61 8.57
N ALA A 436 9.62 -1.37 8.72
CA ALA A 436 9.60 -0.66 9.99
C ALA A 436 8.25 0.05 10.14
N TYR A 437 7.71 0.02 11.35
CA TYR A 437 6.56 0.81 11.76
C TYR A 437 6.94 1.68 12.95
N TRP A 438 6.49 2.91 12.95
CA TRP A 438 6.66 3.87 14.04
C TRP A 438 5.35 4.62 14.28
N GLN A 439 4.94 4.69 15.54
CA GLN A 439 3.87 5.56 15.99
C GLN A 439 4.38 6.44 17.13
N HIS A 440 4.00 7.70 17.13
CA HIS A 440 4.22 8.62 18.24
C HIS A 440 2.94 9.38 18.57
N ALA A 441 2.53 9.33 19.82
CA ALA A 441 1.40 10.10 20.34
C ALA A 441 1.90 11.15 21.32
N ILE A 442 1.29 12.35 21.28
CA ILE A 442 1.62 13.45 22.18
C ILE A 442 0.90 13.28 23.53
N THR A 443 -0.26 12.63 23.52
CA THR A 443 -1.11 12.41 24.71
C THR A 443 -1.44 10.92 24.83
N PRO A 444 -1.85 10.43 26.03
CA PRO A 444 -2.35 9.08 26.17
C PRO A 444 -3.54 8.83 25.23
N LEU A 445 -3.49 7.73 24.48
CA LEU A 445 -4.53 7.35 23.52
C LEU A 445 -5.61 6.48 24.17
N LEU A 446 -6.80 6.47 23.59
CA LEU A 446 -7.79 5.42 23.82
C LEU A 446 -7.34 4.13 23.13
N VAL A 447 -7.83 2.99 23.59
CA VAL A 447 -7.30 1.68 23.19
C VAL A 447 -7.31 1.45 21.69
N SER A 448 -8.36 1.85 20.97
CA SER A 448 -8.47 1.66 19.51
C SER A 448 -7.50 2.53 18.68
N GLU A 449 -6.86 3.54 19.29
CA GLU A 449 -5.85 4.38 18.62
C GLU A 449 -4.40 4.06 19.05
N GLN A 450 -4.21 3.16 20.03
CA GLN A 450 -2.87 2.67 20.40
C GLN A 450 -2.29 1.80 19.28
N CYS A 451 -0.98 1.83 19.08
CA CYS A 451 -0.29 0.85 18.23
C CYS A 451 -0.33 -0.55 18.87
N GLY A 452 -0.21 -1.58 18.06
CA GLY A 452 -0.33 -2.96 18.51
C GLY A 452 0.68 -3.89 17.90
N TYR A 453 1.59 -4.44 18.73
CA TYR A 453 2.52 -5.47 18.32
C TYR A 453 1.92 -6.86 18.52
N GLY A 454 2.02 -7.67 17.48
CA GLY A 454 1.41 -9.00 17.35
C GLY A 454 0.48 -9.05 16.11
N GLY A 455 0.46 -10.18 15.43
CA GLY A 455 -0.41 -10.36 14.27
C GLY A 455 0.29 -10.85 13.00
N ARG A 456 -0.07 -10.27 11.85
CA ARG A 456 0.37 -10.80 10.54
C ARG A 456 1.67 -10.19 10.03
N VAL A 457 1.97 -8.95 10.38
CA VAL A 457 3.12 -8.23 9.85
C VAL A 457 4.24 -8.25 10.87
N PHE A 458 4.02 -7.70 12.03
CA PHE A 458 4.97 -7.66 13.14
C PHE A 458 4.46 -8.53 14.29
N GLY A 459 5.39 -9.10 15.08
CA GLY A 459 5.05 -9.94 16.21
C GLY A 459 4.33 -11.24 15.85
N ARG A 460 4.76 -11.89 14.78
CA ARG A 460 4.02 -13.01 14.16
C ARG A 460 3.79 -14.22 15.06
N ALA A 461 4.53 -14.37 16.16
CA ALA A 461 4.32 -15.41 17.16
C ALA A 461 3.22 -15.07 18.17
N PHE A 462 2.82 -13.80 18.26
CA PHE A 462 1.84 -13.30 19.22
C PHE A 462 0.45 -13.14 18.59
N ASP A 463 -0.57 -13.06 19.43
CA ASP A 463 -1.92 -12.71 19.04
C ASP A 463 -1.96 -11.30 18.44
N PRO A 464 -2.90 -10.99 17.54
CA PRO A 464 -3.04 -9.65 16.99
C PRO A 464 -3.16 -8.61 18.11
N SER A 465 -2.30 -7.57 18.09
CA SER A 465 -2.23 -6.52 19.13
C SER A 465 -2.14 -7.09 20.55
N ALA A 466 -1.34 -8.16 20.74
CA ALA A 466 -1.09 -8.74 22.07
C ALA A 466 -0.48 -7.73 23.04
N PHE A 467 0.33 -6.83 22.51
CA PHE A 467 0.94 -5.71 23.23
C PHE A 467 0.49 -4.40 22.56
N VAL A 468 0.23 -3.39 23.37
CA VAL A 468 -0.22 -2.08 22.89
C VAL A 468 0.56 -0.95 23.56
N GLY A 469 0.68 0.18 22.85
CA GLY A 469 1.36 1.37 23.35
C GLY A 469 0.87 2.64 22.70
N ASP A 470 1.14 3.78 23.34
CA ASP A 470 0.90 5.11 22.76
C ASP A 470 1.96 5.47 21.72
N THR A 471 3.19 5.04 21.98
CA THR A 471 4.35 5.18 21.10
C THR A 471 4.96 3.80 20.88
N CYS A 472 5.33 3.47 19.66
CA CYS A 472 5.99 2.21 19.35
C CYS A 472 6.95 2.30 18.15
N VAL A 473 7.90 1.38 18.14
CA VAL A 473 8.78 1.08 17.01
C VAL A 473 8.71 -0.43 16.77
N GLU A 474 8.45 -0.83 15.55
CA GLU A 474 8.39 -2.24 15.16
C GLU A 474 9.26 -2.46 13.94
N LEU A 475 10.06 -3.51 13.94
CA LEU A 475 11.00 -3.84 12.88
C LEU A 475 10.77 -5.28 12.41
N LEU A 476 10.94 -5.51 11.11
CA LEU A 476 10.88 -6.82 10.48
C LEU A 476 11.99 -6.96 9.45
N GLY A 477 12.68 -8.10 9.47
CA GLY A 477 13.52 -8.59 8.39
C GLY A 477 13.02 -9.95 7.93
N GLU A 478 12.86 -10.15 6.60
CA GLU A 478 12.45 -11.41 6.01
C GLU A 478 13.32 -11.74 4.80
N LEU A 479 14.02 -12.88 4.85
CA LEU A 479 14.75 -13.45 3.72
C LEU A 479 13.83 -14.41 2.98
N ARG A 480 13.80 -14.32 1.65
CA ARG A 480 12.95 -15.11 0.75
C ARG A 480 13.78 -15.81 -0.30
N LEU A 481 13.35 -17.02 -0.65
CA LEU A 481 13.91 -17.80 -1.73
C LEU A 481 12.78 -18.32 -2.62
N ASP A 482 12.66 -17.77 -3.82
CA ASP A 482 11.78 -18.28 -4.86
C ASP A 482 12.44 -19.47 -5.54
N ILE A 483 11.76 -20.63 -5.49
CA ILE A 483 12.27 -21.88 -6.05
C ILE A 483 11.79 -21.99 -7.50
N PRO A 484 12.70 -22.03 -8.50
CA PRO A 484 12.34 -22.26 -9.88
C PRO A 484 11.64 -23.61 -10.03
N HIS A 485 10.57 -23.67 -10.83
CA HIS A 485 9.81 -24.88 -11.10
C HIS A 485 9.20 -24.85 -12.50
N GLU A 486 8.92 -26.01 -13.06
CA GLU A 486 8.32 -26.17 -14.39
C GLU A 486 6.82 -26.50 -14.36
N PHE A 487 6.22 -26.57 -13.17
CA PHE A 487 4.79 -26.90 -13.02
C PHE A 487 3.91 -25.76 -13.53
N LYS A 488 3.18 -25.97 -14.62
CA LYS A 488 2.33 -24.95 -15.27
C LYS A 488 1.18 -24.44 -14.40
N TRP A 489 0.73 -25.24 -13.43
CA TRP A 489 -0.37 -24.91 -12.51
C TRP A 489 0.10 -24.31 -11.18
N VAL A 490 1.40 -24.32 -10.91
CA VAL A 490 2.01 -23.63 -9.76
C VAL A 490 2.55 -22.29 -10.26
N SER A 491 2.18 -21.21 -9.63
CA SER A 491 2.64 -19.85 -9.96
C SER A 491 3.79 -19.38 -9.08
N GLN A 492 3.95 -19.99 -7.90
CA GLN A 492 5.01 -19.64 -6.94
C GLN A 492 5.29 -20.80 -5.99
N ILE A 493 6.58 -21.03 -5.71
CA ILE A 493 7.07 -21.80 -4.57
C ILE A 493 8.13 -20.91 -3.90
N GLN A 494 7.84 -20.42 -2.68
CA GLN A 494 8.76 -19.53 -1.96
C GLN A 494 8.96 -20.02 -0.54
N LEU A 495 10.21 -20.25 -0.17
CA LEU A 495 10.62 -20.41 1.23
C LEU A 495 10.99 -19.06 1.82
N TYR A 496 10.72 -18.86 3.10
CA TYR A 496 11.13 -17.65 3.79
C TYR A 496 11.47 -17.90 5.25
N GLY A 497 12.36 -17.06 5.77
CA GLY A 497 12.65 -16.96 7.21
C GLY A 497 12.58 -15.51 7.63
N TYR A 498 12.13 -15.23 8.85
CA TYR A 498 11.98 -13.87 9.34
C TYR A 498 12.34 -13.74 10.82
N ALA A 499 12.65 -12.51 11.19
CA ALA A 499 12.72 -12.05 12.57
C ALA A 499 12.06 -10.67 12.67
N ASP A 500 11.33 -10.45 13.76
CA ASP A 500 10.71 -9.18 14.06
C ASP A 500 10.90 -8.78 15.53
N HIS A 501 10.83 -7.46 15.80
CA HIS A 501 11.00 -6.90 17.12
C HIS A 501 10.12 -5.67 17.29
N GLY A 502 9.55 -5.46 18.49
CA GLY A 502 8.71 -4.34 18.84
C GLY A 502 9.05 -3.74 20.20
N TRP A 503 9.16 -2.40 20.25
CA TRP A 503 9.28 -1.59 21.47
C TRP A 503 8.04 -0.71 21.59
N LEU A 504 7.34 -0.80 22.72
CA LEU A 504 6.12 -0.06 22.96
C LEU A 504 6.23 0.70 24.28
N HIS A 505 5.70 1.92 24.29
CA HIS A 505 5.69 2.80 25.46
C HIS A 505 4.27 3.33 25.73
N ASN A 506 3.83 3.24 26.97
CA ASN A 506 2.58 3.80 27.48
C ASN A 506 2.87 5.09 28.26
N ILE A 507 2.32 6.22 27.82
CA ILE A 507 2.52 7.55 28.43
C ILE A 507 1.94 7.57 29.85
N ALA A 508 0.72 7.08 30.01
CA ALA A 508 0.02 6.99 31.29
C ALA A 508 -0.49 5.55 31.48
N PRO A 509 0.38 4.62 31.96
CA PRO A 509 -0.05 3.24 32.20
C PRO A 509 -1.04 3.21 33.36
N VAL A 510 -2.15 2.48 33.16
CA VAL A 510 -3.07 2.18 34.27
C VAL A 510 -2.46 1.12 35.18
N PRO A 511 -2.87 1.05 36.47
CA PRO A 511 -2.40 0.00 37.38
C PRO A 511 -2.55 -1.39 36.75
N GLY A 512 -1.50 -2.17 36.79
CA GLY A 512 -1.46 -3.50 36.18
C GLY A 512 -0.99 -3.56 34.73
N THR A 513 -0.71 -2.43 34.06
CA THR A 513 -0.11 -2.39 32.72
C THR A 513 1.35 -1.97 32.77
N LEU A 514 2.16 -2.48 31.85
CA LEU A 514 3.57 -2.12 31.73
C LEU A 514 3.72 -0.76 31.03
N ARG A 515 4.63 0.08 31.54
CA ARG A 515 5.00 1.33 30.88
C ARG A 515 5.76 1.07 29.59
N ASN A 516 6.68 0.13 29.61
CA ASN A 516 7.48 -0.26 28.44
C ASN A 516 7.31 -1.75 28.20
N VAL A 517 7.17 -2.11 26.96
CA VAL A 517 7.11 -3.50 26.48
C VAL A 517 8.17 -3.69 25.42
N ASP A 518 8.83 -4.83 25.45
CA ASP A 518 9.84 -5.26 24.50
C ASP A 518 9.53 -6.71 24.14
N ALA A 519 9.31 -6.98 22.85
CA ALA A 519 8.91 -8.30 22.38
C ALA A 519 9.54 -8.61 21.03
N ALA A 520 9.89 -9.88 20.81
CA ALA A 520 10.50 -10.34 19.58
C ALA A 520 9.98 -11.72 19.17
N SER A 521 9.91 -11.96 17.87
CA SER A 521 9.59 -13.27 17.33
C SER A 521 10.48 -13.61 16.13
N LEU A 522 10.61 -14.90 15.85
CA LEU A 522 11.25 -15.42 14.66
C LEU A 522 10.42 -16.57 14.09
N GLY A 523 10.64 -16.87 12.83
CA GLY A 523 9.96 -17.98 12.20
C GLY A 523 10.38 -18.22 10.77
N ALA A 524 9.77 -19.24 10.18
CA ALA A 524 9.98 -19.62 8.79
C ALA A 524 8.68 -20.14 8.18
N GLY A 525 8.60 -20.13 6.87
CA GLY A 525 7.41 -20.60 6.19
C GLY A 525 7.62 -20.93 4.72
N LEU A 526 6.54 -21.41 4.11
CA LEU A 526 6.41 -21.79 2.72
C LEU A 526 5.18 -21.10 2.12
N ARG A 527 5.37 -20.38 1.02
CA ARG A 527 4.28 -19.83 0.20
C ARG A 527 4.16 -20.60 -1.09
N LEU A 528 2.95 -21.01 -1.39
CA LEU A 528 2.59 -21.70 -2.62
C LEU A 528 1.53 -20.89 -3.36
N GLY A 529 1.77 -20.60 -4.62
CA GLY A 529 0.81 -19.98 -5.53
C GLY A 529 0.26 -21.01 -6.51
N TRP A 530 -1.04 -20.96 -6.81
CA TRP A 530 -1.72 -21.87 -7.72
C TRP A 530 -2.56 -21.11 -8.73
N LEU A 531 -2.31 -21.33 -10.03
CA LEU A 531 -3.05 -20.71 -11.16
C LEU A 531 -3.24 -19.19 -11.05
N ASN A 532 -2.36 -18.48 -10.36
CA ASN A 532 -2.44 -17.04 -10.06
C ASN A 532 -3.71 -16.59 -9.29
N SER A 533 -4.57 -17.52 -8.90
CA SER A 533 -5.84 -17.24 -8.22
C SER A 533 -5.90 -17.74 -6.78
N LEU A 534 -5.11 -18.74 -6.42
CA LEU A 534 -5.05 -19.31 -5.07
C LEU A 534 -3.63 -19.19 -4.52
N SER A 535 -3.49 -18.82 -3.26
CA SER A 535 -2.23 -18.87 -2.53
C SER A 535 -2.40 -19.48 -1.16
N VAL A 536 -1.39 -20.23 -0.72
CA VAL A 536 -1.30 -20.87 0.60
C VAL A 536 0.00 -20.42 1.25
N ASP A 537 -0.06 -19.90 2.46
CA ASP A 537 1.10 -19.60 3.31
C ASP A 537 1.04 -20.50 4.54
N LEU A 538 2.06 -21.32 4.74
CA LEU A 538 2.24 -22.17 5.90
C LEU A 538 3.45 -21.69 6.67
N SER A 539 3.31 -21.40 7.95
CA SER A 539 4.43 -20.84 8.72
C SER A 539 4.50 -21.35 10.15
N PHE A 540 5.71 -21.42 10.63
CA PHE A 540 6.05 -21.63 12.04
C PHE A 540 6.58 -20.32 12.62
N ALA A 541 6.13 -19.96 13.81
CA ALA A 541 6.56 -18.79 14.56
C ALA A 541 6.87 -19.15 15.99
N GLN A 542 7.94 -18.54 16.53
CA GLN A 542 8.36 -18.70 17.91
C GLN A 542 8.63 -17.33 18.52
N ALA A 543 8.06 -17.08 19.70
CA ALA A 543 8.44 -15.93 20.53
C ALA A 543 9.85 -16.17 21.10
N VAL A 544 10.72 -15.17 20.93
CA VAL A 544 12.10 -15.18 21.47
C VAL A 544 12.16 -14.36 22.73
N GLN A 545 11.40 -13.28 22.75
CA GLN A 545 11.34 -12.31 23.83
C GLN A 545 9.92 -11.77 23.91
N GLY A 546 9.40 -11.61 25.08
CA GLY A 546 8.11 -10.98 25.33
C GLY A 546 7.98 -10.70 26.80
N TYR A 547 7.71 -9.45 27.13
CA TYR A 547 7.50 -8.77 28.40
C TYR A 547 8.57 -7.73 28.72
N GLY A 548 8.18 -6.76 29.57
CA GLY A 548 9.04 -5.68 30.01
C GLY A 548 10.33 -6.18 30.64
N LEU A 549 11.42 -5.95 29.97
CA LEU A 549 12.79 -6.37 30.35
C LEU A 549 13.40 -5.59 31.51
N THR A 550 12.66 -4.68 32.10
CA THR A 550 13.18 -3.92 33.26
C THR A 550 12.79 -4.60 34.55
N GLY A 551 13.34 -5.80 34.83
CA GLY A 551 13.49 -6.35 36.18
C GLY A 551 12.34 -6.34 37.18
N THR A 552 11.15 -5.92 36.79
CA THR A 552 9.96 -5.88 37.61
C THR A 552 9.12 -7.14 37.39
N GLN A 553 8.67 -7.71 38.46
CA GLN A 553 7.85 -8.91 38.51
C GLN A 553 6.64 -8.83 37.57
N PRO A 554 6.22 -9.94 36.92
CA PRO A 554 4.99 -9.97 36.13
C PRO A 554 3.82 -9.51 36.99
N VAL A 555 2.99 -8.65 36.42
CA VAL A 555 1.76 -8.20 37.08
C VAL A 555 0.80 -9.38 37.21
N PRO A 556 0.16 -9.59 38.37
CA PRO A 556 -0.83 -10.66 38.54
C PRO A 556 -1.92 -10.54 37.48
N GLY A 557 -2.16 -11.63 36.73
CA GLY A 557 -3.13 -11.68 35.64
C GLY A 557 -2.54 -11.65 34.23
N GLN A 558 -1.27 -11.26 34.05
CA GLN A 558 -0.56 -11.50 32.79
C GLN A 558 0.01 -12.91 32.79
N VAL A 559 -0.44 -13.73 31.88
CA VAL A 559 0.10 -15.08 31.68
C VAL A 559 1.52 -14.93 31.14
N VAL A 560 2.50 -14.99 32.03
CA VAL A 560 3.89 -15.23 31.65
C VAL A 560 3.93 -16.67 31.14
N ALA A 561 3.99 -16.87 29.84
CA ALA A 561 4.23 -18.18 29.30
C ALA A 561 5.64 -18.61 29.76
N ALA A 562 5.69 -19.53 30.70
CA ALA A 562 6.93 -20.13 31.18
C ALA A 562 7.69 -20.91 30.09
N ASN A 563 7.04 -21.17 28.95
CA ASN A 563 7.57 -21.80 27.74
C ASN A 563 7.49 -20.85 26.56
N PRO A 564 8.47 -20.86 25.64
CA PRO A 564 8.41 -20.06 24.44
C PRO A 564 7.13 -20.38 23.65
N ILE A 565 6.35 -19.35 23.34
CA ILE A 565 5.16 -19.49 22.52
C ILE A 565 5.60 -19.99 21.14
N ARG A 566 5.09 -21.15 20.75
CA ARG A 566 5.31 -21.76 19.43
C ARG A 566 3.99 -21.95 18.74
N ARG A 567 3.89 -21.49 17.50
CA ARG A 567 2.64 -21.54 16.74
C ARG A 567 2.87 -21.96 15.31
N PHE A 568 1.93 -22.74 14.78
CA PHE A 568 1.81 -23.06 13.36
C PHE A 568 0.65 -22.28 12.78
N PHE A 569 0.88 -21.62 11.66
CA PHE A 569 -0.12 -20.85 10.98
C PHE A 569 -0.33 -21.32 9.54
N PHE A 570 -1.56 -21.17 9.10
CA PHE A 570 -1.89 -21.24 7.68
C PHE A 570 -2.72 -20.02 7.27
N ILE A 571 -2.52 -19.58 6.04
CA ILE A 571 -3.35 -18.58 5.38
C ILE A 571 -3.64 -19.10 3.97
N ILE A 572 -4.90 -19.24 3.64
CA ILE A 572 -5.37 -19.62 2.30
C ILE A 572 -6.09 -18.42 1.73
N THR A 573 -5.66 -17.95 0.55
CA THR A 573 -6.23 -16.77 -0.11
C THR A 573 -6.64 -17.12 -1.52
N GLY A 574 -7.88 -16.78 -1.89
CA GLY A 574 -8.41 -16.90 -3.25
C GLY A 574 -8.75 -15.53 -3.84
N LYS A 575 -8.52 -15.36 -5.15
CA LYS A 575 -8.88 -14.17 -5.94
C LYS A 575 -9.46 -14.61 -7.28
N LEU A 576 -10.62 -14.05 -7.65
CA LEU A 576 -11.31 -14.30 -8.93
C LEU A 576 -11.68 -12.98 -9.60
#